data_6229da4902c0b254f1e75ca2f8ae429a
#
_entry.id   6229da4902c0b254f1e75ca2f8ae429a
#
_cell.length_a   1.000
_cell.length_b   1.000
_cell.length_c   1.000
_cell.angle_alpha   90.00
_cell.angle_beta   90.00
_cell.angle_gamma   90.00
#
_symmetry.space_group_name_H-M   'P 1'
#
loop_
_entity.id
_entity.type
_entity.pdbx_description
1 polymer ?
#
loop_
_entity_poly.entity_id
_entity_poly.type
_entity_poly.pdbx_seq_one_letter_code
_entity_poly.pdbx_strand_id
1 'polypeptide(L)'
;MTTAEKDLLDTLTRVTNALTHQGIRFAVAGGFAVYARGGPPSEHDVDVLLKESDAEKASRVLAEAGMIPVDPPEDWLTKVYDGDVLVDLIFRPNHREVTDETLDRAEPMRIGSTMAPVVTGTDLMTDKLLVLGPHRCDFTGLLQIARELREQVDWARVAEETRESPYARAFLVLLRELDVVET
;
A
#
# COMPACT_ATOMS: atom_id res chain seq x y z
N MET A 1 -15.58 6.51 -14.20
CA MET A 1 -15.59 5.87 -12.86
C MET A 1 -16.71 4.85 -12.84
N THR A 2 -16.37 3.59 -12.67
CA THR A 2 -17.32 2.48 -12.53
C THR A 2 -17.97 2.49 -11.14
N THR A 3 -19.03 1.69 -10.94
CA THR A 3 -19.64 1.52 -9.61
C THR A 3 -18.60 0.96 -8.62
N ALA A 4 -17.84 -0.04 -9.01
CA ALA A 4 -16.81 -0.66 -8.17
C ALA A 4 -15.70 0.35 -7.76
N GLU A 5 -15.22 1.18 -8.69
CA GLU A 5 -14.24 2.24 -8.34
C GLU A 5 -14.81 3.25 -7.34
N LYS A 6 -16.09 3.56 -7.47
CA LYS A 6 -16.77 4.45 -6.52
C LYS A 6 -16.86 3.81 -5.13
N ASP A 7 -17.29 2.55 -5.07
CA ASP A 7 -17.41 1.82 -3.80
C ASP A 7 -16.06 1.71 -3.08
N LEU A 8 -14.98 1.46 -3.82
CA LEU A 8 -13.60 1.45 -3.30
C LEU A 8 -13.20 2.82 -2.70
N LEU A 9 -13.46 3.93 -3.40
CA LEU A 9 -13.16 5.28 -2.92
C LEU A 9 -14.02 5.68 -1.71
N ASP A 10 -15.29 5.30 -1.70
CA ASP A 10 -16.20 5.55 -0.57
C ASP A 10 -15.73 4.76 0.67
N THR A 11 -15.35 3.49 0.50
CA THR A 11 -14.75 2.66 1.57
C THR A 11 -13.45 3.27 2.08
N LEU A 12 -12.51 3.65 1.21
CA LEU A 12 -11.28 4.33 1.62
C LEU A 12 -11.58 5.58 2.46
N THR A 13 -12.54 6.40 2.02
CA THR A 13 -12.94 7.62 2.74
C THR A 13 -13.48 7.29 4.13
N ARG A 14 -14.31 6.26 4.26
CA ARG A 14 -14.86 5.81 5.55
C ARG A 14 -13.76 5.30 6.48
N VAL A 15 -12.86 4.46 5.96
CA VAL A 15 -11.72 3.90 6.71
C VAL A 15 -10.82 5.01 7.24
N THR A 16 -10.35 5.89 6.35
CA THR A 16 -9.42 6.96 6.73
C THR A 16 -10.03 7.94 7.73
N ASN A 17 -11.31 8.28 7.56
CA ASN A 17 -12.03 9.14 8.51
C ASN A 17 -12.18 8.46 9.89
N ALA A 18 -12.57 7.19 9.93
CA ALA A 18 -12.75 6.45 11.19
C ALA A 18 -11.43 6.35 11.97
N LEU A 19 -10.33 5.97 11.30
CA LEU A 19 -9.02 5.86 11.93
C LEU A 19 -8.50 7.23 12.41
N THR A 20 -8.63 8.27 11.58
CA THR A 20 -8.22 9.64 11.94
C THR A 20 -8.99 10.16 13.15
N HIS A 21 -10.32 9.98 13.18
CA HIS A 21 -11.16 10.44 14.29
C HIS A 21 -10.79 9.79 15.63
N GLN A 22 -10.31 8.56 15.60
CA GLN A 22 -9.89 7.80 16.78
C GLN A 22 -8.39 7.96 17.12
N GLY A 23 -7.68 8.82 16.39
CA GLY A 23 -6.27 9.09 16.62
C GLY A 23 -5.36 7.90 16.34
N ILE A 24 -5.78 6.97 15.49
CA ILE A 24 -4.96 5.85 15.05
C ILE A 24 -4.05 6.32 13.93
N ARG A 25 -2.75 6.13 14.09
CA ARG A 25 -1.77 6.44 13.04
C ARG A 25 -1.77 5.36 11.98
N PHE A 26 -1.81 5.78 10.71
CA PHE A 26 -1.83 4.88 9.56
C PHE A 26 -1.22 5.54 8.33
N ALA A 27 -0.99 4.75 7.28
CA ALA A 27 -0.69 5.25 5.95
C ALA A 27 -1.40 4.39 4.89
N VAL A 28 -2.01 5.03 3.90
CA VAL A 28 -2.59 4.34 2.74
C VAL A 28 -1.47 3.74 1.91
N ALA A 29 -1.63 2.49 1.51
CA ALA A 29 -0.65 1.69 0.78
C ALA A 29 -1.24 1.09 -0.51
N GLY A 30 -0.62 0.09 -1.07
CA GLY A 30 -1.14 -0.73 -2.16
C GLY A 30 -1.59 0.04 -3.40
N GLY A 31 -2.72 -0.36 -3.94
CA GLY A 31 -3.30 0.22 -5.15
C GLY A 31 -3.66 1.70 -5.00
N PHE A 32 -4.20 2.09 -3.86
CA PHE A 32 -4.54 3.49 -3.60
C PHE A 32 -3.33 4.41 -3.42
N ALA A 33 -2.22 3.90 -2.91
CA ALA A 33 -0.97 4.67 -2.88
C ALA A 33 -0.40 4.87 -4.29
N VAL A 34 -0.50 3.86 -5.16
CA VAL A 34 -0.17 4.00 -6.59
C VAL A 34 -1.03 5.07 -7.25
N TYR A 35 -2.35 4.99 -7.07
CA TYR A 35 -3.30 5.94 -7.64
C TYR A 35 -3.08 7.37 -7.15
N ALA A 36 -2.89 7.57 -5.84
CA ALA A 36 -2.61 8.88 -5.26
C ALA A 36 -1.35 9.54 -5.84
N ARG A 37 -0.37 8.73 -6.26
CA ARG A 37 0.90 9.16 -6.84
C ARG A 37 0.89 9.31 -8.35
N GLY A 38 -0.28 9.17 -9.00
CA GLY A 38 -0.46 9.36 -10.44
C GLY A 38 -0.40 8.08 -11.27
N GLY A 39 -0.31 6.92 -10.64
CA GLY A 39 -0.40 5.63 -11.32
C GLY A 39 -1.84 5.16 -11.56
N PRO A 40 -2.03 3.93 -12.05
CA PRO A 40 -3.35 3.39 -12.34
C PRO A 40 -4.24 3.30 -11.10
N PRO A 41 -5.58 3.33 -11.27
CA PRO A 41 -6.53 3.22 -10.16
C PRO A 41 -6.41 1.87 -9.44
N SER A 42 -6.81 1.84 -8.15
CA SER A 42 -6.98 0.59 -7.40
C SER A 42 -8.20 -0.16 -7.92
N GLU A 43 -8.09 -1.48 -8.05
CA GLU A 43 -9.13 -2.32 -8.65
C GLU A 43 -9.76 -3.31 -7.67
N HIS A 44 -9.14 -3.59 -6.49
CA HIS A 44 -9.52 -4.76 -5.70
C HIS A 44 -9.80 -4.47 -4.22
N ASP A 45 -8.94 -3.73 -3.53
CA ASP A 45 -8.92 -3.62 -2.08
C ASP A 45 -8.43 -2.24 -1.59
N VAL A 46 -8.55 -2.04 -0.29
CA VAL A 46 -8.02 -0.88 0.43
C VAL A 46 -6.93 -1.36 1.37
N ASP A 47 -5.68 -1.07 1.04
CA ASP A 47 -4.53 -1.39 1.89
C ASP A 47 -4.18 -0.23 2.82
N VAL A 48 -4.04 -0.50 4.11
CA VAL A 48 -3.65 0.48 5.13
C VAL A 48 -2.55 -0.09 6.00
N LEU A 49 -1.41 0.59 6.06
CA LEU A 49 -0.34 0.28 7.00
C LEU A 49 -0.63 0.93 8.36
N LEU A 50 -0.43 0.18 9.44
CA LEU A 50 -0.50 0.66 10.82
C LEU A 50 0.40 -0.20 11.72
N LYS A 51 0.66 0.26 12.94
CA LYS A 51 1.45 -0.55 13.89
C LYS A 51 0.64 -1.74 14.40
N GLU A 52 1.30 -2.87 14.65
CA GLU A 52 0.67 -4.08 15.20
C GLU A 52 -0.09 -3.78 16.49
N SER A 53 0.47 -2.92 17.34
CA SER A 53 -0.18 -2.48 18.60
C SER A 53 -1.53 -1.80 18.42
N ASP A 54 -1.78 -1.24 17.24
CA ASP A 54 -3.02 -0.54 16.91
C ASP A 54 -4.01 -1.39 16.11
N ALA A 55 -3.60 -2.58 15.62
CA ALA A 55 -4.39 -3.40 14.70
C ALA A 55 -5.75 -3.82 15.28
N GLU A 56 -5.77 -4.31 16.53
CA GLU A 56 -7.01 -4.70 17.21
C GLU A 56 -7.94 -3.50 17.44
N LYS A 57 -7.38 -2.34 17.86
CA LYS A 57 -8.14 -1.11 18.02
C LYS A 57 -8.72 -0.64 16.69
N ALA A 58 -7.93 -0.67 15.62
CA ALA A 58 -8.37 -0.28 14.28
C ALA A 58 -9.51 -1.16 13.78
N SER A 59 -9.37 -2.49 13.89
CA SER A 59 -10.42 -3.45 13.52
C SER A 59 -11.73 -3.18 14.27
N ARG A 60 -11.67 -2.93 15.56
CA ARG A 60 -12.84 -2.60 16.40
C ARG A 60 -13.50 -1.28 15.98
N VAL A 61 -12.71 -0.23 15.73
CA VAL A 61 -13.19 1.07 15.25
C VAL A 61 -13.92 0.95 13.91
N LEU A 62 -13.38 0.16 13.00
CA LEU A 62 -14.04 -0.08 11.70
C LEU A 62 -15.30 -0.93 11.84
N ALA A 63 -15.32 -1.88 12.79
CA ALA A 63 -16.54 -2.63 13.10
C ALA A 63 -17.65 -1.72 13.68
N GLU A 64 -17.31 -0.78 14.55
CA GLU A 64 -18.24 0.23 15.06
C GLU A 64 -18.77 1.16 13.95
N ALA A 65 -17.99 1.35 12.88
CA ALA A 65 -18.40 2.07 11.67
C ALA A 65 -19.24 1.20 10.70
N GLY A 66 -19.57 -0.05 11.08
CA GLY A 66 -20.45 -0.96 10.34
C GLY A 66 -19.72 -1.90 9.38
N MET A 67 -18.39 -1.98 9.42
CA MET A 67 -17.62 -2.95 8.67
C MET A 67 -17.57 -4.31 9.39
N ILE A 68 -17.31 -5.38 8.68
CA ILE A 68 -17.34 -6.74 9.22
C ILE A 68 -15.90 -7.28 9.36
N PRO A 69 -15.35 -7.41 10.59
CA PRO A 69 -14.06 -8.04 10.80
C PRO A 69 -14.05 -9.52 10.38
N VAL A 70 -12.92 -9.95 9.84
CA VAL A 70 -12.67 -11.33 9.44
C VAL A 70 -11.37 -11.79 10.07
N ASP A 71 -11.33 -13.03 10.52
CA ASP A 71 -10.11 -13.67 11.04
C ASP A 71 -9.32 -14.25 9.86
N PRO A 72 -8.23 -13.61 9.42
CA PRO A 72 -7.45 -14.07 8.28
C PRO A 72 -6.50 -15.20 8.71
N PRO A 73 -6.12 -16.11 7.80
CA PRO A 73 -5.10 -17.11 8.08
C PRO A 73 -3.68 -16.53 8.19
N GLU A 74 -3.49 -15.29 7.72
CA GLU A 74 -2.24 -14.56 7.77
C GLU A 74 -2.00 -13.95 9.16
N ASP A 75 -0.75 -13.93 9.63
CA ASP A 75 -0.34 -13.39 10.93
C ASP A 75 0.32 -11.99 10.84
N TRP A 76 0.27 -11.35 9.67
CA TRP A 76 0.91 -10.05 9.37
C TRP A 76 -0.07 -8.92 9.03
N LEU A 77 -1.37 -9.22 9.03
CA LEU A 77 -2.45 -8.27 8.83
C LEU A 77 -3.72 -8.72 9.55
N THR A 78 -4.70 -7.84 9.66
CA THR A 78 -6.10 -8.17 9.94
C THR A 78 -6.99 -7.59 8.85
N LYS A 79 -8.21 -8.12 8.69
CA LYS A 79 -9.10 -7.80 7.57
C LYS A 79 -10.47 -7.35 8.06
N VAL A 80 -11.06 -6.41 7.34
CA VAL A 80 -12.48 -6.08 7.49
C VAL A 80 -13.13 -5.94 6.10
N TYR A 81 -14.43 -6.16 6.01
CA TYR A 81 -15.22 -5.91 4.81
C TYR A 81 -16.14 -4.71 5.00
N ASP A 82 -16.20 -3.83 4.02
CA ASP A 82 -17.19 -2.79 3.87
C ASP A 82 -18.10 -3.13 2.69
N GLY A 83 -19.21 -3.82 2.96
CA GLY A 83 -19.97 -4.50 1.91
C GLY A 83 -19.13 -5.57 1.24
N ASP A 84 -18.90 -5.43 -0.07
CA ASP A 84 -18.05 -6.34 -0.86
C ASP A 84 -16.59 -5.88 -0.97
N VAL A 85 -16.25 -4.72 -0.42
CA VAL A 85 -14.89 -4.16 -0.49
C VAL A 85 -14.04 -4.70 0.67
N LEU A 86 -12.91 -5.32 0.33
CA LEU A 86 -11.93 -5.77 1.31
C LEU A 86 -11.05 -4.59 1.76
N VAL A 87 -10.78 -4.54 3.07
CA VAL A 87 -9.84 -3.61 3.69
C VAL A 87 -8.80 -4.42 4.45
N ASP A 88 -7.55 -4.31 4.05
CA ASP A 88 -6.40 -4.94 4.69
C ASP A 88 -5.70 -3.95 5.62
N LEU A 89 -5.68 -4.28 6.92
CA LEU A 89 -4.95 -3.55 7.96
C LEU A 89 -3.61 -4.25 8.19
N ILE A 90 -2.57 -3.78 7.53
CA ILE A 90 -1.28 -4.45 7.41
C ILE A 90 -0.31 -3.88 8.44
N PHE A 91 0.31 -4.73 9.25
CA PHE A 91 1.27 -4.32 10.28
C PHE A 91 2.67 -4.93 10.13
N ARG A 92 2.83 -5.97 9.31
CA ARG A 92 4.14 -6.59 8.99
C ARG A 92 4.28 -6.93 7.50
N PRO A 93 4.22 -5.94 6.57
CA PRO A 93 4.40 -6.20 5.15
C PRO A 93 5.79 -6.81 4.90
N ASN A 94 5.86 -7.92 4.15
CA ASN A 94 7.13 -8.59 3.81
C ASN A 94 8.00 -8.92 5.04
N HIS A 95 7.36 -9.33 6.15
CA HIS A 95 8.02 -9.63 7.45
C HIS A 95 8.74 -8.43 8.11
N ARG A 96 8.44 -7.21 7.70
CA ARG A 96 8.97 -5.96 8.27
C ARG A 96 7.89 -5.27 9.08
N GLU A 97 8.17 -4.94 10.33
CA GLU A 97 7.23 -4.22 11.18
C GLU A 97 6.96 -2.80 10.65
N VAL A 98 5.71 -2.36 10.73
CA VAL A 98 5.35 -0.96 10.52
C VAL A 98 5.70 -0.19 11.79
N THR A 99 6.69 0.69 11.68
CA THR A 99 7.21 1.51 12.80
C THR A 99 6.68 2.95 12.74
N ASP A 100 6.95 3.73 13.79
CA ASP A 100 6.65 5.17 13.77
C ASP A 100 7.40 5.88 12.65
N GLU A 101 8.67 5.49 12.36
CA GLU A 101 9.46 6.06 11.25
C GLU A 101 8.82 5.76 9.88
N THR A 102 8.21 4.59 9.69
CA THR A 102 7.47 4.26 8.48
C THR A 102 6.28 5.20 8.30
N LEU A 103 5.52 5.43 9.37
CA LEU A 103 4.35 6.30 9.35
C LEU A 103 4.72 7.79 9.28
N ASP A 104 5.87 8.20 9.85
CA ASP A 104 6.38 9.58 9.79
C ASP A 104 6.80 9.98 8.37
N ARG A 105 7.24 9.02 7.54
CA ARG A 105 7.59 9.26 6.14
C ARG A 105 6.37 9.42 5.24
N ALA A 106 5.19 8.96 5.67
CA ALA A 106 3.98 9.07 4.86
C ALA A 106 3.61 10.51 4.56
N GLU A 107 3.18 10.78 3.35
CA GLU A 107 2.91 12.12 2.84
C GLU A 107 1.39 12.36 2.77
N PRO A 108 0.89 13.52 3.24
CA PRO A 108 -0.53 13.85 3.10
C PRO A 108 -0.87 14.08 1.63
N MET A 109 -1.73 13.21 1.06
CA MET A 109 -2.15 13.29 -0.34
C MET A 109 -3.67 13.23 -0.47
N ARG A 110 -4.18 13.82 -1.55
CA ARG A 110 -5.60 13.74 -1.91
C ARG A 110 -5.88 12.45 -2.65
N ILE A 111 -6.87 11.69 -2.17
CA ILE A 111 -7.37 10.49 -2.84
C ILE A 111 -8.88 10.63 -2.98
N GLY A 112 -9.36 10.91 -4.19
CA GLY A 112 -10.77 11.25 -4.40
C GLY A 112 -11.20 12.48 -3.58
N SER A 113 -12.15 12.28 -2.67
CA SER A 113 -12.68 13.33 -1.80
C SER A 113 -11.94 13.47 -0.45
N THR A 114 -11.05 12.54 -0.10
CA THR A 114 -10.36 12.53 1.20
C THR A 114 -8.91 12.98 1.09
N MET A 115 -8.37 13.45 2.23
CA MET A 115 -6.94 13.65 2.44
C MET A 115 -6.46 12.61 3.44
N ALA A 116 -5.42 11.86 3.08
CA ALA A 116 -4.87 10.82 3.95
C ALA A 116 -3.34 10.76 3.84
N PRO A 117 -2.63 10.28 4.88
CA PRO A 117 -1.22 9.95 4.76
C PRO A 117 -1.06 8.75 3.81
N VAL A 118 -0.15 8.88 2.85
CA VAL A 118 0.14 7.87 1.82
C VAL A 118 1.61 7.48 1.92
N VAL A 119 1.93 6.21 1.86
CA VAL A 119 3.32 5.73 1.86
C VAL A 119 4.12 6.39 0.73
N THR A 120 5.41 6.60 0.93
CA THR A 120 6.29 7.18 -0.10
C THR A 120 6.36 6.30 -1.34
N GLY A 121 6.69 6.87 -2.50
CA GLY A 121 6.92 6.09 -3.71
C GLY A 121 8.03 5.04 -3.52
N THR A 122 9.04 5.37 -2.73
CA THR A 122 10.16 4.48 -2.39
C THR A 122 9.70 3.29 -1.55
N ASP A 123 8.98 3.52 -0.44
CA ASP A 123 8.47 2.44 0.41
C ASP A 123 7.48 1.56 -0.38
N LEU A 124 6.61 2.16 -1.20
CA LEU A 124 5.67 1.45 -2.07
C LEU A 124 6.36 0.53 -3.08
N MET A 125 7.39 1.03 -3.78
CA MET A 125 8.14 0.21 -4.74
C MET A 125 8.94 -0.89 -4.05
N THR A 126 9.54 -0.60 -2.90
CA THR A 126 10.24 -1.60 -2.08
C THR A 126 9.30 -2.75 -1.70
N ASP A 127 8.11 -2.44 -1.18
CA ASP A 127 7.14 -3.47 -0.80
C ASP A 127 6.66 -4.30 -2.00
N LYS A 128 6.38 -3.64 -3.13
CA LYS A 128 5.97 -4.34 -4.36
C LYS A 128 7.07 -5.26 -4.94
N LEU A 129 8.33 -4.92 -4.76
CA LEU A 129 9.44 -5.74 -5.22
C LEU A 129 9.75 -6.91 -4.28
N LEU A 130 9.54 -6.74 -2.97
CA LEU A 130 9.79 -7.79 -1.98
C LEU A 130 8.77 -8.93 -2.04
N VAL A 131 7.56 -8.71 -2.58
CA VAL A 131 6.57 -9.79 -2.78
C VAL A 131 6.86 -10.65 -4.02
N LEU A 132 7.84 -10.28 -4.85
CA LEU A 132 8.20 -11.07 -6.02
C LEU A 132 8.85 -12.38 -5.59
N GLY A 133 8.50 -13.45 -6.29
CA GLY A 133 8.99 -14.79 -6.02
C GLY A 133 8.77 -15.75 -7.21
N PRO A 134 9.11 -17.03 -7.06
CA PRO A 134 9.07 -18.00 -8.16
C PRO A 134 7.66 -18.20 -8.74
N HIS A 135 6.62 -17.93 -7.97
CA HIS A 135 5.22 -18.07 -8.39
C HIS A 135 4.52 -16.72 -8.59
N ARG A 136 5.23 -15.61 -8.39
CA ARG A 136 4.73 -14.24 -8.54
C ARG A 136 5.83 -13.36 -9.15
N CYS A 137 6.03 -13.48 -10.45
CA CYS A 137 7.12 -12.81 -11.18
C CYS A 137 6.59 -12.14 -12.47
N ASP A 138 5.40 -11.52 -12.41
CA ASP A 138 4.89 -10.71 -13.52
C ASP A 138 5.33 -9.25 -13.33
N PHE A 139 6.16 -8.76 -14.21
CA PHE A 139 6.68 -7.39 -14.20
C PHE A 139 5.79 -6.38 -14.93
N THR A 140 4.74 -6.82 -15.63
CA THR A 140 3.94 -5.95 -16.52
C THR A 140 3.34 -4.77 -15.75
N GLY A 141 2.58 -5.03 -14.70
CA GLY A 141 1.98 -3.98 -13.88
C GLY A 141 3.03 -3.16 -13.10
N LEU A 142 4.10 -3.81 -12.63
CA LEU A 142 5.19 -3.13 -11.92
C LEU A 142 5.95 -2.16 -12.83
N LEU A 143 6.16 -2.52 -14.10
CA LEU A 143 6.84 -1.65 -15.07
C LEU A 143 6.02 -0.38 -15.34
N GLN A 144 4.70 -0.50 -15.45
CA GLN A 144 3.83 0.65 -15.58
C GLN A 144 3.95 1.57 -14.35
N ILE A 145 3.82 1.02 -13.14
CA ILE A 145 3.95 1.78 -11.89
C ILE A 145 5.32 2.45 -11.79
N ALA A 146 6.40 1.73 -12.10
CA ALA A 146 7.76 2.28 -12.06
C ALA A 146 7.94 3.48 -13.00
N ARG A 147 7.35 3.44 -14.20
CA ARG A 147 7.39 4.57 -15.16
C ARG A 147 6.64 5.79 -14.64
N GLU A 148 5.45 5.58 -14.07
CA GLU A 148 4.61 6.68 -13.56
C GLU A 148 5.22 7.32 -12.29
N LEU A 149 5.85 6.53 -11.44
CA LEU A 149 6.40 6.99 -10.16
C LEU A 149 7.90 7.30 -10.19
N ARG A 150 8.59 7.17 -11.32
CA ARG A 150 10.07 7.19 -11.42
C ARG A 150 10.73 8.36 -10.70
N GLU A 151 10.14 9.55 -10.80
CA GLU A 151 10.66 10.79 -10.20
C GLU A 151 10.35 10.91 -8.69
N GLN A 152 9.49 10.04 -8.17
CA GLN A 152 9.07 10.02 -6.76
C GLN A 152 9.76 8.91 -5.95
N VAL A 153 10.66 8.15 -6.59
CA VAL A 153 11.29 6.96 -6.00
C VAL A 153 12.78 7.17 -5.87
N ASP A 154 13.32 6.97 -4.68
CA ASP A 154 14.75 6.80 -4.45
C ASP A 154 15.16 5.38 -4.83
N TRP A 155 15.57 5.21 -6.08
CA TRP A 155 15.92 3.91 -6.65
C TRP A 155 17.18 3.31 -6.03
N ALA A 156 18.10 4.13 -5.49
CA ALA A 156 19.27 3.64 -4.79
C ALA A 156 18.87 2.98 -3.46
N ARG A 157 17.95 3.59 -2.72
CA ARG A 157 17.37 3.02 -1.51
C ARG A 157 16.55 1.75 -1.82
N VAL A 158 15.72 1.76 -2.86
CA VAL A 158 14.98 0.56 -3.28
C VAL A 158 15.95 -0.58 -3.58
N ALA A 159 17.03 -0.34 -4.34
CA ALA A 159 18.03 -1.35 -4.67
C ALA A 159 18.72 -1.92 -3.42
N GLU A 160 19.06 -1.07 -2.45
CA GLU A 160 19.67 -1.52 -1.19
C GLU A 160 18.71 -2.34 -0.34
N GLU A 161 17.46 -1.88 -0.16
CA GLU A 161 16.47 -2.57 0.67
C GLU A 161 15.98 -3.90 0.07
N THR A 162 16.10 -4.06 -1.26
CA THR A 162 15.67 -5.28 -1.97
C THR A 162 16.82 -6.14 -2.46
N ARG A 163 18.08 -5.85 -2.09
CA ARG A 163 19.29 -6.48 -2.61
C ARG A 163 19.33 -8.01 -2.50
N GLU A 164 18.67 -8.58 -1.50
CA GLU A 164 18.63 -10.04 -1.28
C GLU A 164 17.63 -10.74 -2.23
N SER A 165 16.68 -10.00 -2.85
CA SER A 165 15.73 -10.57 -3.79
C SER A 165 16.30 -10.65 -5.20
N PRO A 166 16.50 -11.85 -5.78
CA PRO A 166 16.95 -11.98 -7.16
C PRO A 166 15.92 -11.43 -8.15
N TYR A 167 14.64 -11.48 -7.82
CA TYR A 167 13.55 -10.96 -8.66
C TYR A 167 13.55 -9.44 -8.69
N ALA A 168 13.75 -8.79 -7.54
CA ALA A 168 13.88 -7.34 -7.48
C ALA A 168 15.12 -6.86 -8.25
N ARG A 169 16.26 -7.53 -8.09
CA ARG A 169 17.46 -7.21 -8.87
C ARG A 169 17.23 -7.35 -10.37
N ALA A 170 16.55 -8.41 -10.82
CA ALA A 170 16.23 -8.60 -12.24
C ALA A 170 15.32 -7.47 -12.74
N PHE A 171 14.32 -7.08 -11.96
CA PHE A 171 13.45 -5.96 -12.31
C PHE A 171 14.22 -4.63 -12.41
N LEU A 172 15.11 -4.33 -11.46
CA LEU A 172 15.93 -3.12 -11.48
C LEU A 172 16.89 -3.08 -12.69
N VAL A 173 17.42 -4.24 -13.12
CA VAL A 173 18.17 -4.34 -14.38
C VAL A 173 17.26 -3.99 -15.56
N LEU A 174 16.05 -4.56 -15.61
CA LEU A 174 15.09 -4.26 -16.69
C LEU A 174 14.77 -2.76 -16.77
N LEU A 175 14.57 -2.08 -15.62
CA LEU A 175 14.31 -0.64 -15.60
C LEU A 175 15.45 0.18 -16.19
N ARG A 176 16.71 -0.20 -15.93
CA ARG A 176 17.89 0.45 -16.51
C ARG A 176 17.99 0.22 -18.02
N GLU A 177 17.83 -1.02 -18.47
CA GLU A 177 17.85 -1.36 -19.89
C GLU A 177 16.73 -0.68 -20.72
N LEU A 178 15.66 -0.25 -20.04
CA LEU A 178 14.55 0.48 -20.64
C LEU A 178 14.62 2.00 -20.43
N ASP A 179 15.72 2.52 -19.90
CA ASP A 179 15.93 3.94 -19.58
C ASP A 179 14.80 4.54 -18.69
N VAL A 180 14.20 3.71 -17.82
CA VAL A 180 13.18 4.17 -16.86
C VAL A 180 13.85 4.81 -15.65
N VAL A 181 15.02 4.30 -15.26
CA VAL A 181 15.84 4.82 -14.15
C VAL A 181 17.27 5.03 -14.63
N GLU A 182 17.92 6.09 -14.12
CA GLU A 182 19.32 6.33 -14.38
C GLU A 182 20.22 5.34 -13.64
N THR A 183 21.40 5.09 -14.18
CA THR A 183 22.42 4.17 -13.62
C THR A 183 23.11 4.77 -12.43
#